data_4e5c1389bad575e0752663baa4df187e
#
_entry.id   4e5c1389bad575e0752663baa4df187e
#
_cell.length_a   1.000
_cell.length_b   1.000
_cell.length_c   1.000
_cell.angle_alpha   90.00
_cell.angle_beta   90.00
_cell.angle_gamma   90.00
#
_symmetry.space_group_name_H-M   'P 1'
#
loop_
_entity.id
_entity.type
_entity.pdbx_description
1 polymer ?
#
loop_
_entity_poly.entity_id
_entity_poly.type
_entity_poly.pdbx_seq_one_letter_code
_entity_poly.pdbx_strand_id
1 'polypeptide(L)'
;MPNDKPIRRDFLLALATAPFVALLGQAGEARAQVGVSPVKVDTSGLVAKIKFEAPLEGFLKEINGKYKLRVTELTLAPGGHVGEHNHEGPGIRQVTSGYMTYVLPDKTVVYAPGDFFFESGDINHTVFNKTDTPMVHVLFEILPVNLNGPSLIPVRHH
;
A
#
# COMPACT_ATOMS: atom_id res chain seq x y z
N MET A 1 -29.83 5.43 43.45
CA MET A 1 -29.24 6.69 42.98
C MET A 1 -27.76 6.65 43.27
N PRO A 2 -26.90 6.35 42.28
CA PRO A 2 -25.45 6.44 42.46
C PRO A 2 -24.96 7.80 42.03
N ASN A 3 -24.02 8.28 42.77
CA ASN A 3 -23.45 9.61 42.80
C ASN A 3 -22.30 9.71 41.80
N ASP A 4 -22.49 10.48 40.74
CA ASP A 4 -21.45 10.83 39.76
C ASP A 4 -20.56 11.94 40.31
N LYS A 5 -19.29 11.62 40.56
CA LYS A 5 -18.25 12.62 40.81
C LYS A 5 -17.38 12.79 39.57
N PRO A 6 -17.18 14.04 39.09
CA PRO A 6 -16.25 14.27 37.95
C PRO A 6 -14.78 14.18 38.39
N ILE A 7 -13.99 13.47 37.62
CA ILE A 7 -12.53 13.38 37.78
C ILE A 7 -11.91 14.66 37.20
N ARG A 8 -11.35 15.49 38.06
CA ARG A 8 -10.47 16.61 37.65
C ARG A 8 -9.10 16.07 37.29
N ARG A 9 -8.66 16.31 36.07
CA ARG A 9 -7.28 16.06 35.60
C ARG A 9 -6.50 17.37 35.78
N ASP A 10 -5.68 17.43 36.81
CA ASP A 10 -4.70 18.51 37.00
C ASP A 10 -3.47 18.17 36.14
N PHE A 11 -3.21 18.97 35.11
CA PHE A 11 -1.97 18.91 34.33
C PHE A 11 -0.89 19.71 35.07
N LEU A 12 0.06 19.00 35.67
CA LEU A 12 1.30 19.56 36.16
C LEU A 12 2.31 19.67 34.99
N LEU A 13 2.59 20.91 34.59
CA LEU A 13 3.65 21.23 33.65
C LEU A 13 4.99 21.22 34.41
N ALA A 14 5.82 20.18 34.18
CA ALA A 14 7.21 20.18 34.68
C ALA A 14 8.12 20.68 33.56
N LEU A 15 8.68 21.90 33.74
CA LEU A 15 9.80 22.40 32.92
C LEU A 15 11.07 21.67 33.36
N ALA A 16 11.62 20.82 32.51
CA ALA A 16 12.94 20.27 32.65
C ALA A 16 13.93 21.05 31.79
N THR A 17 14.83 21.82 32.46
CA THR A 17 15.97 22.46 31.84
C THR A 17 17.07 21.41 31.66
N ALA A 18 17.43 21.05 30.43
CA ALA A 18 18.59 20.19 30.14
C ALA A 18 19.83 21.04 29.85
N PRO A 19 21.02 20.64 30.34
CA PRO A 19 22.26 21.36 30.07
C PRO A 19 22.75 21.07 28.64
N PHE A 20 23.22 22.14 28.02
CA PHE A 20 23.86 22.14 26.70
C PHE A 20 25.26 21.51 26.83
N VAL A 21 25.44 20.29 26.31
CA VAL A 21 26.76 19.69 26.12
C VAL A 21 27.13 19.89 24.64
N ALA A 22 28.11 20.79 24.44
CA ALA A 22 28.76 20.98 23.15
C ALA A 22 29.63 19.77 22.85
N LEU A 23 29.31 18.95 21.85
CA LEU A 23 30.18 17.91 21.32
C LEU A 23 30.85 18.44 20.06
N LEU A 24 32.14 18.76 20.20
CA LEU A 24 33.05 19.12 19.11
C LEU A 24 33.39 17.88 18.26
N GLY A 25 33.16 18.00 16.98
CA GLY A 25 34.01 17.53 15.91
C GLY A 25 34.17 16.04 15.66
N GLN A 26 33.55 15.56 14.60
CA GLN A 26 34.28 14.77 13.59
C GLN A 26 33.65 15.11 12.21
N ALA A 27 34.43 15.76 11.37
CA ALA A 27 34.15 15.95 9.96
C ALA A 27 34.29 14.58 9.27
N GLY A 28 33.24 13.80 9.30
CA GLY A 28 33.09 12.63 8.44
C GLY A 28 32.74 13.13 7.03
N GLU A 29 33.60 12.81 6.06
CA GLU A 29 33.37 13.08 4.65
C GLU A 29 31.98 12.58 4.27
N ALA A 30 31.07 13.52 3.97
CA ALA A 30 29.78 13.22 3.37
C ALA A 30 30.06 12.70 1.94
N ARG A 31 30.18 11.37 1.82
CA ARG A 31 30.03 10.72 0.52
C ARG A 31 28.64 11.08 0.02
N ALA A 32 28.62 11.90 -1.03
CA ALA A 32 27.41 12.15 -1.80
C ALA A 32 26.88 10.78 -2.27
N GLN A 33 25.86 10.27 -1.58
CA GLN A 33 25.06 9.19 -2.11
C GLN A 33 24.41 9.75 -3.38
N VAL A 34 24.88 9.28 -4.53
CA VAL A 34 24.18 9.50 -5.80
C VAL A 34 22.79 8.91 -5.58
N GLY A 35 21.82 9.77 -5.29
CA GLY A 35 20.45 9.41 -5.04
C GLY A 35 19.86 8.87 -6.34
N VAL A 36 19.87 7.55 -6.50
CA VAL A 36 19.03 6.89 -7.50
C VAL A 36 17.61 7.16 -7.04
N SER A 37 16.90 8.05 -7.72
CA SER A 37 15.47 8.26 -7.48
C SER A 37 14.77 6.90 -7.52
N PRO A 38 13.94 6.57 -6.53
CA PRO A 38 13.22 5.30 -6.53
C PRO A 38 12.40 5.20 -7.82
N VAL A 39 12.56 4.10 -8.56
CA VAL A 39 11.74 3.80 -9.73
C VAL A 39 10.29 3.71 -9.26
N LYS A 40 9.41 4.48 -9.87
CA LYS A 40 7.97 4.45 -9.58
C LYS A 40 7.25 3.74 -10.71
N VAL A 41 6.18 3.03 -10.36
CA VAL A 41 5.26 2.48 -11.36
C VAL A 41 4.60 3.64 -12.10
N ASP A 42 4.63 3.60 -13.43
CA ASP A 42 3.92 4.58 -14.26
C ASP A 42 2.42 4.36 -14.13
N THR A 43 1.69 5.42 -13.77
CA THR A 43 0.24 5.35 -13.57
C THR A 43 -0.45 6.57 -14.15
N SER A 44 -1.59 6.37 -14.77
CA SER A 44 -2.47 7.44 -15.24
C SER A 44 -3.90 7.18 -14.82
N GLY A 45 -4.55 8.19 -14.22
CA GLY A 45 -5.95 8.13 -13.80
C GLY A 45 -6.24 7.17 -12.65
N LEU A 46 -5.22 6.74 -11.88
CA LEU A 46 -5.36 5.84 -10.75
C LEU A 46 -5.67 6.62 -9.46
N VAL A 47 -6.72 6.19 -8.75
CA VAL A 47 -7.02 6.60 -7.38
C VAL A 47 -7.12 5.36 -6.51
N ALA A 48 -6.32 5.30 -5.44
CA ALA A 48 -6.31 4.20 -4.46
C ALA A 48 -6.82 4.68 -3.10
N LYS A 49 -7.69 3.90 -2.46
CA LYS A 49 -8.23 4.17 -1.12
C LYS A 49 -8.11 2.92 -0.27
N ILE A 50 -7.33 2.97 0.80
CA ILE A 50 -7.33 1.90 1.81
C ILE A 50 -8.69 1.94 2.51
N LYS A 51 -9.42 0.85 2.44
CA LYS A 51 -10.75 0.67 3.06
C LYS A 51 -10.66 -0.04 4.40
N PHE A 52 -9.64 -0.89 4.54
CA PHE A 52 -9.39 -1.65 5.76
C PHE A 52 -7.92 -2.06 5.83
N GLU A 53 -7.37 -2.08 7.04
CA GLU A 53 -6.04 -2.64 7.30
C GLU A 53 -6.01 -3.16 8.75
N ALA A 54 -5.54 -4.39 8.95
CA ALA A 54 -5.35 -4.97 10.27
C ALA A 54 -4.21 -5.99 10.26
N PRO A 55 -3.39 -6.08 11.33
CA PRO A 55 -2.46 -7.18 11.51
C PRO A 55 -3.19 -8.53 11.48
N LEU A 56 -2.55 -9.54 10.87
CA LEU A 56 -3.04 -10.90 10.94
C LEU A 56 -2.65 -11.50 12.28
N GLU A 57 -3.68 -11.85 13.07
CA GLU A 57 -3.54 -12.43 14.39
C GLU A 57 -4.55 -13.57 14.56
N GLY A 58 -4.30 -14.50 15.48
CA GLY A 58 -5.25 -15.52 15.85
C GLY A 58 -4.78 -16.95 15.57
N PHE A 59 -5.60 -17.73 14.89
CA PHE A 59 -5.44 -19.19 14.76
C PHE A 59 -4.13 -19.63 14.09
N LEU A 60 -3.71 -18.91 13.04
CA LEU A 60 -2.46 -19.20 12.31
C LEU A 60 -1.30 -18.49 13.03
N LYS A 61 -0.83 -19.06 14.13
CA LYS A 61 0.19 -18.46 15.00
C LYS A 61 1.51 -18.16 14.28
N GLU A 62 1.83 -18.90 13.23
CA GLU A 62 3.07 -18.78 12.46
C GLU A 62 3.18 -17.45 11.72
N ILE A 63 2.04 -16.80 11.43
CA ILE A 63 1.97 -15.52 10.71
C ILE A 63 1.63 -14.33 11.60
N ASN A 64 1.33 -14.57 12.89
CA ASN A 64 0.96 -13.50 13.84
C ASN A 64 2.07 -12.44 13.90
N GLY A 65 1.69 -11.18 13.74
CA GLY A 65 2.59 -10.04 13.78
C GLY A 65 3.58 -9.93 12.63
N LYS A 66 3.58 -10.86 11.65
CA LYS A 66 4.45 -10.81 10.46
C LYS A 66 3.77 -10.15 9.26
N TYR A 67 2.47 -10.34 9.16
CA TYR A 67 1.66 -9.88 8.03
C TYR A 67 0.44 -9.10 8.50
N LYS A 68 -0.15 -8.37 7.56
CA LYS A 68 -1.45 -7.70 7.72
C LYS A 68 -2.35 -8.00 6.53
N LEU A 69 -3.64 -7.96 6.77
CA LEU A 69 -4.64 -7.91 5.71
C LEU A 69 -4.90 -6.44 5.36
N ARG A 70 -4.84 -6.12 4.08
CA ARG A 70 -5.22 -4.81 3.56
C ARG A 70 -6.30 -4.97 2.51
N VAL A 71 -7.32 -4.12 2.58
CA VAL A 71 -8.34 -3.98 1.54
C VAL A 71 -8.20 -2.60 0.93
N THR A 72 -7.93 -2.56 -0.37
CA THR A 72 -7.77 -1.31 -1.13
C THR A 72 -8.81 -1.27 -2.25
N GLU A 73 -9.56 -0.19 -2.34
CA GLU A 73 -10.40 0.13 -3.49
C GLU A 73 -9.60 0.99 -4.46
N LEU A 74 -9.54 0.57 -5.71
CA LEU A 74 -8.86 1.27 -6.78
C LEU A 74 -9.87 1.69 -7.85
N THR A 75 -9.80 2.95 -8.23
CA THR A 75 -10.54 3.49 -9.37
C THR A 75 -9.56 3.88 -10.45
N LEU A 76 -9.80 3.41 -11.67
CA LEU A 76 -9.02 3.76 -12.84
C LEU A 76 -9.91 4.53 -13.83
N ALA A 77 -9.53 5.76 -14.12
CA ALA A 77 -10.28 6.64 -15.02
C ALA A 77 -10.37 6.04 -16.43
N PRO A 78 -11.31 6.50 -17.29
CA PRO A 78 -11.34 6.13 -18.70
C PRO A 78 -9.99 6.35 -19.38
N GLY A 79 -9.50 5.35 -20.11
CA GLY A 79 -8.18 5.38 -20.76
C GLY A 79 -6.99 5.32 -19.79
N GLY A 80 -7.23 5.20 -18.48
CA GLY A 80 -6.18 5.12 -17.46
C GLY A 80 -5.43 3.79 -17.50
N HIS A 81 -4.24 3.78 -16.88
CA HIS A 81 -3.40 2.59 -16.79
C HIS A 81 -2.57 2.54 -15.51
N VAL A 82 -2.13 1.34 -15.17
CA VAL A 82 -1.04 1.07 -14.25
C VAL A 82 0.02 0.31 -15.05
N GLY A 83 1.19 0.90 -15.21
CA GLY A 83 2.31 0.33 -15.96
C GLY A 83 2.79 -1.00 -15.39
N GLU A 84 3.77 -1.62 -16.03
CA GLU A 84 4.23 -2.94 -15.62
C GLU A 84 4.74 -2.95 -14.18
N HIS A 85 4.18 -3.84 -13.37
CA HIS A 85 4.48 -3.95 -11.95
C HIS A 85 4.15 -5.37 -11.45
N ASN A 86 4.59 -5.66 -10.21
CA ASN A 86 4.12 -6.76 -9.37
C ASN A 86 3.78 -6.23 -7.97
N HIS A 87 3.54 -7.11 -6.99
CA HIS A 87 3.07 -6.73 -5.65
C HIS A 87 3.93 -7.31 -4.53
N GLU A 88 3.95 -6.61 -3.39
CA GLU A 88 4.64 -7.03 -2.16
C GLU A 88 4.02 -8.27 -1.48
N GLY A 89 2.90 -8.78 -1.99
CA GLY A 89 2.25 -9.96 -1.44
C GLY A 89 1.10 -10.46 -2.29
N PRO A 90 0.64 -11.70 -2.01
CA PRO A 90 -0.47 -12.31 -2.72
C PRO A 90 -1.79 -11.66 -2.34
N GLY A 91 -2.77 -11.79 -3.25
CA GLY A 91 -4.11 -11.28 -2.96
C GLY A 91 -5.18 -11.75 -3.93
N ILE A 92 -6.41 -11.45 -3.58
CA ILE A 92 -7.58 -11.63 -4.45
C ILE A 92 -8.03 -10.27 -4.94
N ARG A 93 -8.39 -10.19 -6.20
CA ARG A 93 -8.95 -9.02 -6.85
C ARG A 93 -10.40 -9.29 -7.21
N GLN A 94 -11.24 -8.26 -7.04
CA GLN A 94 -12.63 -8.29 -7.50
C GLN A 94 -12.90 -7.05 -8.33
N VAL A 95 -13.31 -7.20 -9.58
CA VAL A 95 -13.84 -6.08 -10.36
C VAL A 95 -15.27 -5.82 -9.90
N THR A 96 -15.56 -4.58 -9.49
CA THR A 96 -16.89 -4.18 -9.00
C THR A 96 -17.66 -3.30 -9.99
N SER A 97 -16.93 -2.61 -10.88
CA SER A 97 -17.54 -1.75 -11.91
C SER A 97 -16.57 -1.58 -13.09
N GLY A 98 -17.11 -1.40 -14.30
CA GLY A 98 -16.32 -1.25 -15.52
C GLY A 98 -15.63 -2.55 -15.92
N TYR A 99 -14.66 -2.46 -16.82
CA TYR A 99 -13.92 -3.61 -17.34
C TYR A 99 -12.42 -3.37 -17.18
N MET A 100 -11.72 -4.37 -16.65
CA MET A 100 -10.28 -4.36 -16.49
C MET A 100 -9.60 -5.15 -17.61
N THR A 101 -8.74 -4.52 -18.38
CA THR A 101 -7.84 -5.24 -19.29
C THR A 101 -6.55 -5.54 -18.53
N TYR A 102 -6.29 -6.81 -18.27
CA TYR A 102 -5.14 -7.30 -17.49
C TYR A 102 -4.17 -8.01 -18.43
N VAL A 103 -2.96 -7.48 -18.55
CA VAL A 103 -1.94 -7.97 -19.47
C VAL A 103 -0.85 -8.68 -18.68
N LEU A 104 -0.72 -9.96 -18.93
CA LEU A 104 0.32 -10.85 -18.42
C LEU A 104 1.39 -11.07 -19.50
N PRO A 105 2.56 -11.62 -19.15
CA PRO A 105 3.61 -11.90 -20.13
C PRO A 105 3.19 -12.83 -21.28
N ASP A 106 2.26 -13.74 -21.01
CA ASP A 106 1.81 -14.79 -21.95
C ASP A 106 0.40 -14.58 -22.51
N LYS A 107 -0.40 -13.68 -21.89
CA LYS A 107 -1.79 -13.49 -22.27
C LYS A 107 -2.37 -12.16 -21.81
N THR A 108 -3.50 -11.80 -22.41
CA THR A 108 -4.36 -10.71 -21.96
C THR A 108 -5.72 -11.25 -21.55
N VAL A 109 -6.20 -10.81 -20.38
CA VAL A 109 -7.52 -11.18 -19.86
C VAL A 109 -8.34 -9.91 -19.65
N VAL A 110 -9.63 -9.98 -19.92
CA VAL A 110 -10.58 -8.90 -19.58
C VAL A 110 -11.50 -9.41 -18.48
N TYR A 111 -11.46 -8.72 -17.35
CA TYR A 111 -12.34 -9.00 -16.21
C TYR A 111 -13.52 -8.03 -16.21
N ALA A 112 -14.70 -8.55 -15.92
CA ALA A 112 -15.98 -7.84 -15.86
C ALA A 112 -16.43 -7.66 -14.39
N PRO A 113 -17.45 -6.81 -14.13
CA PRO A 113 -18.02 -6.68 -12.80
C PRO A 113 -18.50 -8.04 -12.25
N GLY A 114 -18.09 -8.37 -11.04
CA GLY A 114 -18.35 -9.65 -10.38
C GLY A 114 -17.24 -10.68 -10.52
N ASP A 115 -16.30 -10.50 -11.44
CA ASP A 115 -15.15 -11.42 -11.57
C ASP A 115 -14.19 -11.28 -10.42
N PHE A 116 -13.64 -12.45 -10.03
CA PHE A 116 -12.53 -12.57 -9.06
C PHE A 116 -11.34 -13.25 -9.72
N PHE A 117 -10.15 -12.84 -9.32
CA PHE A 117 -8.92 -13.53 -9.70
C PHE A 117 -7.87 -13.43 -8.60
N PHE A 118 -6.95 -14.36 -8.63
CA PHE A 118 -5.83 -14.42 -7.69
C PHE A 118 -4.56 -13.87 -8.34
N GLU A 119 -3.81 -13.09 -7.58
CA GLU A 119 -2.44 -12.68 -7.88
C GLU A 119 -1.51 -13.21 -6.80
N SER A 120 -0.46 -13.92 -7.22
CA SER A 120 0.57 -14.43 -6.29
C SER A 120 1.48 -13.33 -5.73
N GLY A 121 1.53 -12.20 -6.41
CA GLY A 121 2.37 -11.06 -6.06
C GLY A 121 3.68 -10.98 -6.87
N ASP A 122 4.18 -12.08 -7.40
CA ASP A 122 5.49 -12.19 -8.07
C ASP A 122 5.42 -12.19 -9.61
N ILE A 123 4.23 -12.07 -10.19
CA ILE A 123 4.04 -12.04 -11.65
C ILE A 123 3.87 -10.61 -12.12
N ASN A 124 4.75 -10.18 -13.05
CA ASN A 124 4.64 -8.87 -13.67
C ASN A 124 3.41 -8.78 -14.57
N HIS A 125 2.73 -7.65 -14.46
CA HIS A 125 1.54 -7.37 -15.26
C HIS A 125 1.31 -5.88 -15.44
N THR A 126 0.45 -5.55 -16.40
CA THR A 126 -0.01 -4.19 -16.68
C THR A 126 -1.55 -4.16 -16.64
N VAL A 127 -2.12 -3.09 -16.12
CA VAL A 127 -3.57 -2.91 -16.03
C VAL A 127 -3.98 -1.70 -16.88
N PHE A 128 -5.03 -1.88 -17.69
CA PHE A 128 -5.65 -0.79 -18.45
C PHE A 128 -7.16 -0.74 -18.23
N ASN A 129 -7.70 0.45 -18.20
CA ASN A 129 -9.11 0.72 -18.47
C ASN A 129 -9.24 1.22 -19.92
N LYS A 130 -9.56 0.34 -20.84
CA LYS A 130 -9.74 0.65 -22.27
C LYS A 130 -11.13 1.12 -22.63
N THR A 131 -11.97 1.42 -21.61
CA THR A 131 -13.36 1.85 -21.80
C THR A 131 -13.51 3.36 -21.59
N ASP A 132 -14.69 3.88 -21.87
CA ASP A 132 -15.07 5.29 -21.65
C ASP A 132 -15.71 5.55 -20.28
N THR A 133 -15.81 4.52 -19.44
CA THR A 133 -16.34 4.63 -18.08
C THR A 133 -15.26 4.27 -17.04
N PRO A 134 -15.35 4.80 -15.81
CA PRO A 134 -14.43 4.40 -14.74
C PRO A 134 -14.50 2.90 -14.44
N MET A 135 -13.35 2.28 -14.24
CA MET A 135 -13.23 0.91 -13.75
C MET A 135 -12.90 0.95 -12.25
N VAL A 136 -13.61 0.13 -11.47
CA VAL A 136 -13.37 -0.01 -10.02
C VAL A 136 -13.10 -1.47 -9.69
N HIS A 137 -12.05 -1.71 -8.92
CA HIS A 137 -11.78 -3.03 -8.37
C HIS A 137 -11.29 -2.93 -6.92
N VAL A 138 -11.48 -4.01 -6.18
CA VAL A 138 -11.08 -4.14 -4.78
C VAL A 138 -9.99 -5.20 -4.68
N LEU A 139 -8.91 -4.85 -3.99
CA LEU A 139 -7.78 -5.71 -3.67
C LEU A 139 -7.88 -6.16 -2.22
N PHE A 140 -7.79 -7.46 -1.99
CA PHE A 140 -7.62 -8.08 -0.68
C PHE A 140 -6.23 -8.70 -0.65
N GLU A 141 -5.28 -8.07 0.06
CA GLU A 141 -3.87 -8.44 0.04
C GLU A 141 -3.37 -8.87 1.41
N ILE A 142 -2.51 -9.88 1.42
CA ILE A 142 -1.70 -10.24 2.58
C ILE A 142 -0.32 -9.62 2.37
N LEU A 143 0.02 -8.64 3.19
CA LEU A 143 1.22 -7.81 3.05
C LEU A 143 2.11 -7.90 4.29
N PRO A 144 3.43 -7.64 4.18
CA PRO A 144 4.28 -7.48 5.36
C PRO A 144 3.68 -6.45 6.32
N VAL A 145 3.67 -6.75 7.63
CA VAL A 145 3.02 -5.88 8.64
C VAL A 145 3.59 -4.46 8.67
N ASN A 146 4.87 -4.30 8.35
CA ASN A 146 5.60 -3.02 8.34
C ASN A 146 5.54 -2.29 7.00
N LEU A 147 4.88 -2.82 5.97
CA LEU A 147 4.76 -2.14 4.67
C LEU A 147 3.91 -0.87 4.83
N ASN A 148 4.54 0.29 4.59
CA ASN A 148 3.89 1.59 4.53
C ASN A 148 3.84 2.08 3.08
N GLY A 149 2.65 2.46 2.60
CA GLY A 149 2.46 2.90 1.23
C GLY A 149 1.89 1.84 0.29
N PRO A 150 1.97 2.05 -1.04
CA PRO A 150 1.48 1.11 -2.04
C PRO A 150 2.17 -0.25 -1.97
N SER A 151 1.47 -1.31 -2.37
CA SER A 151 2.04 -2.66 -2.53
C SER A 151 2.70 -2.87 -3.90
N LEU A 152 2.63 -1.90 -4.79
CA LEU A 152 3.16 -1.97 -6.15
C LEU A 152 4.70 -1.99 -6.16
N ILE A 153 5.29 -2.95 -6.84
CA ILE A 153 6.73 -3.05 -7.08
C ILE A 153 7.00 -2.74 -8.57
N PRO A 154 7.73 -1.67 -8.90
CA PRO A 154 8.05 -1.33 -10.28
C PRO A 154 9.03 -2.34 -10.88
N VAL A 155 8.77 -2.76 -12.12
CA VAL A 155 9.69 -3.61 -12.88
C VAL A 155 10.85 -2.77 -13.41
N ARG A 156 12.08 -3.25 -13.21
CA ARG A 156 13.28 -2.65 -13.79
C ARG A 156 13.63 -3.39 -15.07
N HIS A 157 13.53 -2.71 -16.19
CA HIS A 157 14.11 -3.19 -17.44
C HIS A 157 15.60 -2.81 -17.45
N HIS A 158 16.46 -3.80 -17.53
CA HIS A 158 17.91 -3.65 -17.67
C HIS A 158 18.32 -3.59 -19.14
#